data_a008281954997adf402d3fd1e87b47d4
#
_entry.id   a008281954997adf402d3fd1e87b47d4
#
_cell.length_a   1.000
_cell.length_b   1.000
_cell.length_c   1.000
_cell.angle_alpha   90.00
_cell.angle_beta   90.00
_cell.angle_gamma   90.00
#
_symmetry.space_group_name_H-M   'P 1'
#
loop_
_entity.id
_entity.type
_entity.pdbx_description
1 polymer ?
#
loop_
_entity_poly.entity_id
_entity_poly.type
_entity_poly.pdbx_seq_one_letter_code
_entity_poly.pdbx_strand_id
1 'polypeptide(L)'
;MRSNVRRLFSLLLAVALVLGLGLTSVAAIESSLLTLQVTSQHVIRGDEVCVAVNTEADGVVADGKLTFAYDSKSLKFVGAEAGEAWPAGTELSLKVNSGKKDAVVAAFAGAKAAKAGTVLTLKFEALQECRTQVVLQGGYISGAKDAKLQSTATLLVECPASRFTDVDRNEYYHEGIDFVVSRGYMIGMGGAKFQPDTEMSRAMLVTVLYRIAGEPSVKGTAPFRDVEKNSWYTNAVIWAYQNNVTNGVSATEFAPEENVTREQMVAFFARYAKLAGVDTSTTGGLSAFVDASSVSAYAVPAMTWAVSVGLINGVGENKLDPTGNSTRGQVATVIVRYATLVQH
;
A
#
# COMPACT_ATOMS: atom_id res chain seq x y z
N MET A 1 -35.03 29.96 -18.01
CA MET A 1 -33.69 30.44 -18.33
C MET A 1 -32.74 30.31 -17.11
N ARG A 2 -32.55 29.12 -16.55
CA ARG A 2 -31.61 28.89 -15.38
C ARG A 2 -30.92 27.51 -15.41
N SER A 3 -30.80 26.85 -16.57
CA SER A 3 -30.16 25.50 -16.63
C SER A 3 -28.90 25.43 -17.51
N ASN A 4 -28.45 26.48 -18.18
CA ASN A 4 -27.32 26.42 -19.12
C ASN A 4 -26.02 27.04 -18.61
N VAL A 5 -25.96 27.54 -17.37
CA VAL A 5 -24.75 28.19 -16.82
C VAL A 5 -23.83 27.22 -16.09
N ARG A 6 -24.28 26.03 -15.69
CA ARG A 6 -23.47 25.06 -14.96
C ARG A 6 -22.62 24.11 -15.82
N ARG A 7 -22.86 24.07 -17.14
CA ARG A 7 -22.05 23.23 -18.04
C ARG A 7 -20.87 23.95 -18.70
N LEU A 8 -20.77 25.27 -18.56
CA LEU A 8 -19.62 26.06 -19.09
C LEU A 8 -18.47 26.22 -18.06
N PHE A 9 -18.67 25.95 -16.79
CA PHE A 9 -17.62 26.11 -15.76
C PHE A 9 -16.72 24.89 -15.54
N SER A 10 -17.07 23.72 -16.03
CA SER A 10 -16.22 22.53 -15.92
C SER A 10 -15.19 22.37 -17.05
N LEU A 11 -15.29 23.17 -18.11
CA LEU A 11 -14.35 23.15 -19.25
C LEU A 11 -13.25 24.24 -19.16
N LEU A 12 -13.33 25.14 -18.19
CA LEU A 12 -12.39 26.28 -18.08
C LEU A 12 -11.32 26.14 -16.99
N LEU A 13 -11.34 25.06 -16.18
CA LEU A 13 -10.32 24.87 -15.13
C LEU A 13 -9.15 23.97 -15.56
N ALA A 14 -9.21 23.36 -16.74
CA ALA A 14 -8.11 22.55 -17.29
C ALA A 14 -7.15 23.33 -18.21
N VAL A 15 -7.39 24.64 -18.46
CA VAL A 15 -6.62 25.44 -19.43
C VAL A 15 -5.75 26.53 -18.77
N ALA A 16 -5.81 26.72 -17.45
CA ALA A 16 -5.19 27.88 -16.80
C ALA A 16 -3.78 27.67 -16.22
N LEU A 17 -3.05 26.63 -16.60
CA LEU A 17 -1.67 26.42 -16.10
C LEU A 17 -0.59 26.26 -17.18
N VAL A 18 -0.84 26.74 -18.41
CA VAL A 18 0.20 26.87 -19.44
C VAL A 18 0.03 28.22 -20.16
N LEU A 19 0.38 29.30 -19.50
CA LEU A 19 0.61 30.60 -20.14
C LEU A 19 2.01 31.09 -19.74
N GLY A 20 2.97 30.65 -20.52
CA GLY A 20 4.31 31.22 -20.60
C GLY A 20 5.02 30.72 -21.83
N LEU A 21 5.02 31.52 -22.90
CA LEU A 21 5.87 31.49 -24.12
C LEU A 21 5.34 30.71 -25.34
N GLY A 22 4.99 31.52 -26.37
CA GLY A 22 5.13 31.16 -27.75
C GLY A 22 3.87 30.61 -28.41
N LEU A 23 3.19 31.44 -29.20
CA LEU A 23 2.22 31.04 -30.20
C LEU A 23 2.81 30.04 -31.20
N THR A 24 2.60 28.76 -30.95
CA THR A 24 2.68 27.72 -31.96
C THR A 24 1.30 27.05 -32.01
N SER A 25 0.80 26.86 -33.22
CA SER A 25 -0.47 26.26 -33.56
C SER A 25 -0.86 25.14 -32.62
N VAL A 26 -2.01 25.27 -31.94
CA VAL A 26 -2.65 24.17 -31.23
C VAL A 26 -3.06 23.16 -32.30
N ALA A 27 -2.19 22.18 -32.58
CA ALA A 27 -2.61 20.98 -33.27
C ALA A 27 -3.71 20.36 -32.38
N ALA A 28 -4.88 20.08 -32.93
CA ALA A 28 -5.93 19.34 -32.26
C ALA A 28 -5.30 18.08 -31.69
N ILE A 29 -5.37 17.90 -30.36
CA ILE A 29 -4.94 16.66 -29.71
C ILE A 29 -5.97 15.64 -30.17
N GLU A 30 -5.63 14.84 -31.19
CA GLU A 30 -6.42 13.69 -31.57
C GLU A 30 -6.48 12.78 -30.36
N SER A 31 -7.65 12.62 -29.74
CA SER A 31 -7.85 11.73 -28.62
C SER A 31 -7.52 10.29 -29.02
N SER A 32 -6.63 9.64 -28.30
CA SER A 32 -6.38 8.22 -28.50
C SER A 32 -7.64 7.43 -28.13
N LEU A 33 -7.97 6.39 -28.92
CA LEU A 33 -9.07 5.47 -28.60
C LEU A 33 -8.89 4.80 -27.22
N LEU A 34 -7.64 4.57 -26.83
CA LEU A 34 -7.28 4.01 -25.55
C LEU A 34 -6.38 4.99 -24.79
N THR A 35 -6.63 5.10 -23.50
CA THR A 35 -5.82 5.88 -22.56
C THR A 35 -5.22 4.98 -21.48
N LEU A 36 -4.04 5.32 -20.98
CA LEU A 36 -3.40 4.66 -19.85
C LEU A 36 -3.52 5.53 -18.61
N GLN A 37 -3.88 4.90 -17.50
CA GLN A 37 -3.96 5.57 -16.20
C GLN A 37 -3.32 4.70 -15.11
N VAL A 38 -2.41 5.26 -14.32
CA VAL A 38 -1.93 4.63 -13.09
C VAL A 38 -3.04 4.74 -12.05
N THR A 39 -3.47 3.62 -11.51
CA THR A 39 -4.51 3.58 -10.47
C THR A 39 -3.92 3.46 -9.05
N SER A 40 -2.67 3.03 -8.93
CA SER A 40 -1.96 2.97 -7.65
C SER A 40 -1.50 4.36 -7.20
N GLN A 41 -1.68 4.65 -5.90
CA GLN A 41 -1.25 5.91 -5.28
C GLN A 41 -0.10 5.63 -4.30
N HIS A 42 0.81 6.61 -4.14
CA HIS A 42 1.92 6.51 -3.18
C HIS A 42 2.73 5.22 -3.30
N VAL A 43 3.11 4.90 -4.54
CA VAL A 43 3.90 3.70 -4.85
C VAL A 43 5.30 3.82 -4.29
N ILE A 44 5.72 2.83 -3.53
CA ILE A 44 7.11 2.65 -3.08
C ILE A 44 7.71 1.39 -3.70
N ARG A 45 9.02 1.19 -3.54
CA ARG A 45 9.68 -0.04 -3.98
C ARG A 45 9.04 -1.28 -3.35
N GLY A 46 8.77 -2.30 -4.18
CA GLY A 46 8.11 -3.55 -3.80
C GLY A 46 6.59 -3.52 -3.93
N ASP A 47 5.97 -2.35 -4.12
CA ASP A 47 4.51 -2.28 -4.30
C ASP A 47 4.09 -2.79 -5.68
N GLU A 48 2.87 -3.33 -5.74
CA GLU A 48 2.18 -3.59 -7.00
C GLU A 48 1.69 -2.28 -7.62
N VAL A 49 2.00 -2.11 -8.90
CA VAL A 49 1.58 -0.97 -9.73
C VAL A 49 0.55 -1.45 -10.72
N CYS A 50 -0.66 -0.90 -10.63
CA CYS A 50 -1.72 -1.16 -11.59
C CYS A 50 -1.83 -0.03 -12.61
N VAL A 51 -1.83 -0.39 -13.90
CA VAL A 51 -2.03 0.53 -15.02
C VAL A 51 -3.28 0.12 -15.78
N ALA A 52 -4.35 0.89 -15.64
CA ALA A 52 -5.60 0.70 -16.36
C ALA A 52 -5.45 1.15 -17.82
N VAL A 53 -5.97 0.35 -18.72
CA VAL A 53 -6.14 0.66 -20.15
C VAL A 53 -7.61 0.96 -20.36
N ASN A 54 -7.95 2.22 -20.52
CA ASN A 54 -9.33 2.71 -20.58
C ASN A 54 -9.75 3.05 -22.00
N THR A 55 -11.04 2.92 -22.31
CA THR A 55 -11.68 3.45 -23.50
C THR A 55 -12.89 4.31 -23.12
N GLU A 56 -13.09 5.40 -23.87
CA GLU A 56 -14.33 6.20 -23.81
C GLU A 56 -15.34 5.76 -24.88
N ALA A 57 -14.91 4.91 -25.82
CA ALA A 57 -15.74 4.45 -26.93
C ALA A 57 -16.58 3.23 -26.53
N ASP A 58 -17.89 3.40 -26.52
CA ASP A 58 -18.86 2.34 -26.22
C ASP A 58 -19.06 1.44 -27.45
N GLY A 59 -18.91 0.12 -27.26
CA GLY A 59 -19.19 -0.87 -28.28
C GLY A 59 -18.15 -0.99 -29.43
N VAL A 60 -16.98 -0.36 -29.31
CA VAL A 60 -15.95 -0.37 -30.37
C VAL A 60 -14.86 -1.41 -30.08
N VAL A 61 -14.45 -1.55 -28.83
CA VAL A 61 -13.36 -2.45 -28.43
C VAL A 61 -13.88 -3.85 -28.19
N ALA A 62 -13.72 -4.76 -29.15
CA ALA A 62 -14.13 -6.16 -29.02
C ALA A 62 -12.93 -7.09 -28.98
N ASP A 63 -12.01 -6.98 -29.91
CA ASP A 63 -10.77 -7.73 -29.96
C ASP A 63 -9.62 -6.84 -30.45
N GLY A 64 -8.41 -7.25 -30.10
CA GLY A 64 -7.23 -6.50 -30.46
C GLY A 64 -5.94 -7.10 -29.93
N LYS A 65 -4.85 -6.45 -30.32
CA LYS A 65 -3.51 -6.75 -29.85
C LYS A 65 -2.76 -5.44 -29.60
N LEU A 66 -2.33 -5.24 -28.37
CA LEU A 66 -1.67 -4.01 -27.90
C LEU A 66 -0.24 -4.32 -27.48
N THR A 67 0.67 -3.40 -27.77
CA THR A 67 2.08 -3.47 -27.36
C THR A 67 2.38 -2.33 -26.43
N PHE A 68 2.86 -2.67 -25.23
CA PHE A 68 3.25 -1.73 -24.17
C PHE A 68 4.76 -1.81 -23.96
N ALA A 69 5.41 -0.65 -23.82
CA ALA A 69 6.79 -0.55 -23.39
C ALA A 69 6.86 -0.04 -21.96
N TYR A 70 7.88 -0.48 -21.25
CA TYR A 70 8.20 -0.04 -19.89
C TYR A 70 9.70 -0.22 -19.64
N ASP A 71 10.25 0.40 -18.61
CA ASP A 71 11.64 0.20 -18.21
C ASP A 71 11.73 -0.99 -17.23
N SER A 72 12.29 -2.11 -17.68
CA SER A 72 12.44 -3.33 -16.86
C SER A 72 13.48 -3.20 -15.73
N LYS A 73 14.22 -2.10 -15.64
CA LYS A 73 15.05 -1.80 -14.47
C LYS A 73 14.21 -1.20 -13.34
N SER A 74 13.13 -0.52 -13.71
CA SER A 74 12.25 0.22 -12.78
C SER A 74 11.00 -0.56 -12.41
N LEU A 75 10.50 -1.38 -13.32
CA LEU A 75 9.26 -2.15 -13.19
C LEU A 75 9.48 -3.59 -13.63
N LYS A 76 8.89 -4.53 -12.92
CA LYS A 76 8.80 -5.93 -13.34
C LYS A 76 7.34 -6.24 -13.69
N PHE A 77 7.09 -6.69 -14.90
CA PHE A 77 5.74 -7.12 -15.29
C PHE A 77 5.33 -8.39 -14.51
N VAL A 78 4.17 -8.34 -13.86
CA VAL A 78 3.61 -9.43 -13.04
C VAL A 78 2.50 -10.14 -13.77
N GLY A 79 1.61 -9.39 -14.46
CA GLY A 79 0.48 -9.96 -15.15
C GLY A 79 -0.46 -8.92 -15.73
N ALA A 80 -1.55 -9.40 -16.30
CA ALA A 80 -2.66 -8.56 -16.75
C ALA A 80 -3.99 -9.29 -16.53
N GLU A 81 -5.03 -8.50 -16.29
CA GLU A 81 -6.39 -9.00 -16.11
C GLU A 81 -7.40 -8.18 -16.92
N ALA A 82 -8.59 -8.75 -17.13
CA ALA A 82 -9.69 -8.04 -17.75
C ALA A 82 -10.22 -6.94 -16.85
N GLY A 83 -10.52 -5.78 -17.42
CA GLY A 83 -11.18 -4.68 -16.71
C GLY A 83 -12.70 -4.85 -16.68
N GLU A 84 -13.39 -3.93 -16.00
CA GLU A 84 -14.85 -3.95 -15.79
C GLU A 84 -15.67 -3.48 -17.00
N ALA A 85 -15.03 -2.95 -18.05
CA ALA A 85 -15.72 -2.48 -19.27
C ALA A 85 -16.43 -3.60 -20.05
N TRP A 86 -16.06 -4.86 -19.81
CA TRP A 86 -16.68 -5.99 -20.49
C TRP A 86 -18.08 -6.28 -19.95
N PRO A 87 -19.12 -6.41 -20.82
CA PRO A 87 -20.46 -6.73 -20.38
C PRO A 87 -20.51 -8.04 -19.61
N ALA A 88 -21.38 -8.13 -18.62
CA ALA A 88 -21.56 -9.35 -17.83
C ALA A 88 -21.84 -10.58 -18.70
N GLY A 89 -21.16 -11.69 -18.39
CA GLY A 89 -21.23 -12.93 -19.18
C GLY A 89 -20.50 -12.87 -20.52
N THR A 90 -19.61 -11.88 -20.74
CA THR A 90 -18.71 -11.88 -21.91
C THR A 90 -17.63 -12.93 -21.71
N GLU A 91 -17.55 -13.88 -22.62
CA GLU A 91 -16.37 -14.77 -22.72
C GLU A 91 -15.23 -13.94 -23.28
N LEU A 92 -14.21 -13.69 -22.46
CA LEU A 92 -13.02 -12.94 -22.83
C LEU A 92 -11.81 -13.88 -22.87
N SER A 93 -11.16 -13.95 -24.03
CA SER A 93 -9.84 -14.56 -24.14
C SER A 93 -8.78 -13.47 -24.00
N LEU A 94 -7.93 -13.58 -22.96
CA LEU A 94 -6.80 -12.68 -22.75
C LEU A 94 -5.50 -13.49 -22.79
N LYS A 95 -4.60 -13.15 -23.73
CA LYS A 95 -3.28 -13.77 -23.86
C LYS A 95 -2.22 -12.68 -23.73
N VAL A 96 -1.31 -12.85 -22.78
CA VAL A 96 -0.23 -11.90 -22.53
C VAL A 96 1.12 -12.54 -22.75
N ASN A 97 2.00 -11.84 -23.46
CA ASN A 97 3.36 -12.27 -23.73
C ASN A 97 4.34 -11.17 -23.29
N SER A 98 5.17 -11.47 -22.31
CA SER A 98 6.24 -10.62 -21.80
C SER A 98 7.64 -11.10 -22.21
N GLY A 99 7.75 -11.94 -23.25
CA GLY A 99 9.01 -12.58 -23.67
C GLY A 99 10.07 -11.62 -24.25
N LYS A 100 9.74 -10.36 -24.52
CA LYS A 100 10.70 -9.33 -24.89
C LYS A 100 11.02 -8.47 -23.68
N LYS A 101 12.30 -8.18 -23.48
CA LYS A 101 12.75 -7.21 -22.49
C LYS A 101 12.08 -5.86 -22.76
N ASP A 102 11.65 -5.19 -21.71
CA ASP A 102 11.03 -3.86 -21.76
C ASP A 102 9.72 -3.78 -22.58
N ALA A 103 9.06 -4.90 -22.87
CA ALA A 103 7.82 -4.92 -23.62
C ALA A 103 6.84 -5.99 -23.17
N VAL A 104 5.56 -5.64 -23.19
CA VAL A 104 4.43 -6.56 -22.98
C VAL A 104 3.50 -6.48 -24.18
N VAL A 105 3.06 -7.63 -24.67
CA VAL A 105 2.04 -7.71 -25.71
C VAL A 105 0.80 -8.38 -25.12
N ALA A 106 -0.31 -7.66 -25.09
CA ALA A 106 -1.61 -8.17 -24.68
C ALA A 106 -2.52 -8.33 -25.90
N ALA A 107 -2.97 -9.57 -26.16
CA ALA A 107 -3.99 -9.87 -27.17
C ALA A 107 -5.27 -10.29 -26.44
N PHE A 108 -6.40 -9.73 -26.85
CA PHE A 108 -7.69 -9.99 -26.24
C PHE A 108 -8.78 -10.15 -27.32
N ALA A 109 -9.78 -10.96 -27.02
CA ALA A 109 -10.96 -11.14 -27.84
C ALA A 109 -12.16 -11.44 -26.95
N GLY A 110 -13.19 -10.58 -27.02
CA GLY A 110 -14.45 -10.73 -26.31
C GLY A 110 -15.60 -11.06 -27.25
N ALA A 111 -16.50 -11.94 -26.83
CA ALA A 111 -17.71 -12.27 -27.58
C ALA A 111 -18.67 -11.05 -27.76
N LYS A 112 -18.50 -10.02 -26.90
CA LYS A 112 -19.22 -8.74 -26.97
C LYS A 112 -18.21 -7.61 -26.85
N ALA A 113 -18.46 -6.49 -27.51
CA ALA A 113 -17.62 -5.30 -27.37
C ALA A 113 -17.71 -4.69 -25.97
N ALA A 114 -16.58 -4.16 -25.51
CA ALA A 114 -16.50 -3.45 -24.24
C ALA A 114 -17.33 -2.17 -24.25
N LYS A 115 -17.85 -1.79 -23.08
CA LYS A 115 -18.40 -0.46 -22.82
C LYS A 115 -17.26 0.53 -22.53
N ALA A 116 -17.59 1.82 -22.39
CA ALA A 116 -16.66 2.79 -21.86
C ALA A 116 -16.21 2.37 -20.43
N GLY A 117 -14.90 2.46 -20.15
CA GLY A 117 -14.29 2.06 -18.90
C GLY A 117 -12.97 1.30 -19.09
N THR A 118 -12.52 0.57 -18.07
CA THR A 118 -11.27 -0.18 -18.10
C THR A 118 -11.43 -1.48 -18.88
N VAL A 119 -10.66 -1.62 -19.96
CA VAL A 119 -10.62 -2.81 -20.83
C VAL A 119 -9.67 -3.86 -20.26
N LEU A 120 -8.48 -3.44 -19.84
CA LEU A 120 -7.42 -4.27 -19.26
C LEU A 120 -6.77 -3.54 -18.09
N THR A 121 -6.27 -4.29 -17.12
CA THR A 121 -5.36 -3.78 -16.10
C THR A 121 -4.02 -4.53 -16.24
N LEU A 122 -2.95 -3.78 -16.45
CA LEU A 122 -1.58 -4.30 -16.42
C LEU A 122 -1.03 -4.17 -14.99
N LYS A 123 -0.35 -5.21 -14.51
CA LYS A 123 0.22 -5.27 -13.16
C LYS A 123 1.74 -5.34 -13.24
N PHE A 124 2.39 -4.51 -12.48
CA PHE A 124 3.84 -4.46 -12.35
C PHE A 124 4.24 -4.43 -10.88
N GLU A 125 5.46 -4.86 -10.57
CA GLU A 125 6.12 -4.66 -9.29
C GLU A 125 7.13 -3.51 -9.45
N ALA A 126 7.11 -2.53 -8.55
CA ALA A 126 8.07 -1.42 -8.53
C ALA A 126 9.43 -1.90 -8.00
N LEU A 127 10.50 -1.77 -8.80
CA LEU A 127 11.83 -2.30 -8.47
C LEU A 127 12.76 -1.27 -7.87
N GLN A 128 12.60 0.00 -8.22
CA GLN A 128 13.46 1.08 -7.75
C GLN A 128 12.73 2.42 -7.71
N GLU A 129 13.22 3.30 -6.86
CA GLU A 129 12.71 4.66 -6.68
C GLU A 129 13.10 5.52 -7.88
N CYS A 130 12.13 5.90 -8.69
CA CYS A 130 12.34 6.74 -9.87
C CYS A 130 11.00 7.21 -10.45
N ARG A 131 11.08 8.19 -11.33
CA ARG A 131 10.00 8.47 -12.26
C ARG A 131 10.12 7.53 -13.45
N THR A 132 9.07 6.75 -13.72
CA THR A 132 9.04 5.78 -14.81
C THR A 132 7.71 5.86 -15.57
N GLN A 133 7.62 5.15 -16.69
CA GLN A 133 6.48 5.22 -17.59
C GLN A 133 6.11 3.83 -18.12
N VAL A 134 4.81 3.66 -18.36
CA VAL A 134 4.28 2.59 -19.22
C VAL A 134 3.68 3.26 -20.46
N VAL A 135 4.10 2.84 -21.62
CA VAL A 135 3.74 3.47 -22.91
C VAL A 135 3.01 2.47 -23.79
N LEU A 136 1.80 2.78 -24.21
CA LEU A 136 1.15 2.09 -25.31
C LEU A 136 1.80 2.56 -26.62
N GLN A 137 2.61 1.70 -27.22
CA GLN A 137 3.38 2.00 -28.44
C GLN A 137 2.56 1.80 -29.71
N GLY A 138 1.49 1.01 -29.65
CA GLY A 138 0.65 0.70 -30.80
C GLY A 138 0.02 -0.68 -30.71
N GLY A 139 -0.56 -1.09 -31.80
CA GLY A 139 -1.30 -2.35 -31.91
C GLY A 139 -2.44 -2.21 -32.91
N TYR A 140 -3.47 -3.02 -32.75
CA TYR A 140 -4.71 -2.88 -33.50
C TYR A 140 -5.93 -3.22 -32.65
N ILE A 141 -7.06 -2.61 -32.99
CA ILE A 141 -8.41 -2.92 -32.52
C ILE A 141 -9.23 -3.22 -33.78
N SER A 142 -9.91 -4.36 -33.84
CA SER A 142 -10.58 -4.81 -35.08
C SER A 142 -11.69 -3.88 -35.54
N GLY A 143 -12.44 -3.29 -34.62
CA GLY A 143 -13.50 -2.31 -34.88
C GLY A 143 -13.01 -0.87 -35.20
N ALA A 144 -11.71 -0.59 -35.10
CA ALA A 144 -11.14 0.77 -35.23
C ALA A 144 -9.74 0.72 -35.88
N LYS A 145 -9.67 0.27 -37.13
CA LYS A 145 -8.40 0.00 -37.86
C LYS A 145 -7.49 1.21 -37.97
N ASP A 146 -8.08 2.41 -38.07
CA ASP A 146 -7.35 3.67 -38.25
C ASP A 146 -7.18 4.45 -36.93
N ALA A 147 -7.54 3.84 -35.79
CA ALA A 147 -7.45 4.51 -34.52
C ALA A 147 -6.00 4.73 -34.09
N LYS A 148 -5.73 5.93 -33.59
CA LYS A 148 -4.45 6.22 -32.94
C LYS A 148 -4.37 5.48 -31.60
N LEU A 149 -3.39 4.57 -31.48
CA LEU A 149 -3.16 3.75 -30.29
C LEU A 149 -1.83 4.15 -29.65
N GLN A 150 -1.78 5.36 -29.09
CA GLN A 150 -0.63 5.87 -28.36
C GLN A 150 -1.10 6.55 -27.07
N SER A 151 -0.57 6.11 -25.95
CA SER A 151 -0.83 6.71 -24.64
C SER A 151 0.32 6.41 -23.68
N THR A 152 0.48 7.25 -22.68
CA THR A 152 1.55 7.10 -21.68
C THR A 152 0.99 7.30 -20.29
N ALA A 153 1.24 6.36 -19.41
CA ALA A 153 1.05 6.50 -17.98
C ALA A 153 2.40 6.77 -17.31
N THR A 154 2.50 7.85 -16.55
CA THR A 154 3.69 8.21 -15.79
C THR A 154 3.41 7.97 -14.31
N LEU A 155 4.36 7.33 -13.63
CA LEU A 155 4.31 7.13 -12.19
C LEU A 155 5.62 7.56 -11.53
N LEU A 156 5.52 7.91 -10.26
CA LEU A 156 6.66 8.15 -9.38
C LEU A 156 6.69 7.03 -8.34
N VAL A 157 7.78 6.27 -8.30
CA VAL A 157 8.08 5.37 -7.19
C VAL A 157 8.78 6.20 -6.13
N GLU A 158 8.12 6.38 -5.01
CA GLU A 158 8.54 7.30 -3.94
C GLU A 158 9.52 6.63 -2.96
N CYS A 159 10.29 7.45 -2.26
CA CYS A 159 11.07 7.07 -1.09
C CYS A 159 10.75 8.07 0.04
N PRO A 160 9.62 7.90 0.74
CA PRO A 160 9.21 8.81 1.79
C PRO A 160 10.20 8.93 2.95
N ALA A 161 11.01 7.90 3.21
CA ALA A 161 12.05 7.91 4.23
C ALA A 161 13.16 8.93 3.92
N SER A 162 13.42 9.21 2.63
CA SER A 162 14.47 10.14 2.21
C SER A 162 14.27 11.59 2.67
N ARG A 163 13.06 11.94 3.12
CA ARG A 163 12.76 13.26 3.71
C ARG A 163 13.28 13.43 5.14
N PHE A 164 13.68 12.34 5.79
CA PHE A 164 14.20 12.34 7.15
C PHE A 164 15.72 12.30 7.14
N THR A 165 16.36 13.22 7.86
CA THR A 165 17.81 13.37 7.89
C THR A 165 18.53 12.35 8.78
N ASP A 166 17.77 11.54 9.52
CA ASP A 166 18.23 10.50 10.45
C ASP A 166 17.84 9.08 10.02
N VAL A 167 17.46 8.91 8.76
CA VAL A 167 17.14 7.59 8.19
C VAL A 167 18.13 7.30 7.08
N ASP A 168 19.11 6.42 7.35
CA ASP A 168 20.08 5.97 6.36
C ASP A 168 19.44 4.92 5.42
N ARG A 169 19.79 4.98 4.13
CA ARG A 169 19.30 4.04 3.11
C ARG A 169 19.74 2.61 3.32
N ASN A 170 20.88 2.40 3.98
CA ASN A 170 21.47 1.08 4.19
C ASN A 170 20.98 0.42 5.48
N GLU A 171 20.22 1.13 6.30
CA GLU A 171 19.73 0.60 7.55
C GLU A 171 18.53 -0.34 7.34
N TYR A 172 18.45 -1.40 8.16
CA TYR A 172 17.45 -2.46 8.06
C TYR A 172 16.00 -1.96 8.16
N TYR A 173 15.79 -0.79 8.76
CA TYR A 173 14.48 -0.19 8.95
C TYR A 173 14.04 0.73 7.80
N HIS A 174 14.93 1.03 6.83
CA HIS A 174 14.65 2.02 5.78
C HIS A 174 13.38 1.68 5.00
N GLU A 175 13.28 0.47 4.46
CA GLU A 175 12.09 0.01 3.71
C GLU A 175 10.83 -0.01 4.59
N GLY A 176 11.00 -0.33 5.88
CA GLY A 176 9.92 -0.26 6.86
C GLY A 176 9.40 1.16 7.05
N ILE A 177 10.30 2.13 7.11
CA ILE A 177 9.94 3.55 7.26
C ILE A 177 9.26 4.07 5.99
N ASP A 178 9.75 3.72 4.79
CA ASP A 178 9.08 4.04 3.54
C ASP A 178 7.62 3.55 3.55
N PHE A 179 7.44 2.29 3.93
CA PHE A 179 6.13 1.66 3.97
C PHE A 179 5.17 2.35 4.96
N VAL A 180 5.59 2.54 6.21
CA VAL A 180 4.69 3.09 7.23
C VAL A 180 4.39 4.57 7.02
N VAL A 181 5.32 5.30 6.39
CA VAL A 181 5.16 6.73 6.10
C VAL A 181 4.32 6.96 4.85
N SER A 182 4.51 6.18 3.78
CA SER A 182 3.68 6.28 2.56
C SER A 182 2.21 6.03 2.84
N ARG A 183 1.92 5.16 3.81
CA ARG A 183 0.54 4.80 4.20
C ARG A 183 -0.01 5.62 5.36
N GLY A 184 0.76 6.58 5.88
CA GLY A 184 0.35 7.42 7.00
C GLY A 184 0.24 6.67 8.34
N TYR A 185 0.73 5.43 8.45
CA TYR A 185 0.69 4.66 9.71
C TYR A 185 1.60 5.27 10.77
N MET A 186 2.78 5.75 10.35
CA MET A 186 3.69 6.49 11.21
C MET A 186 4.09 7.81 10.54
N ILE A 187 4.40 8.80 11.34
CA ILE A 187 4.86 10.13 10.93
C ILE A 187 6.19 10.46 11.60
N GLY A 188 6.89 11.48 11.09
CA GLY A 188 8.09 12.01 11.74
C GLY A 188 7.80 12.65 13.10
N MET A 189 8.85 12.82 13.90
CA MET A 189 8.80 13.41 15.25
C MET A 189 9.08 14.91 15.25
N GLY A 190 9.13 15.53 14.06
CA GLY A 190 9.44 16.95 13.86
C GLY A 190 10.86 17.20 13.40
N GLY A 191 11.15 18.43 12.90
CA GLY A 191 12.51 18.83 12.46
C GLY A 191 13.12 17.96 11.36
N ALA A 192 12.31 17.41 10.45
CA ALA A 192 12.73 16.45 9.44
C ALA A 192 13.43 15.21 10.04
N LYS A 193 12.96 14.75 11.21
CA LYS A 193 13.45 13.56 11.90
C LYS A 193 12.35 12.51 12.04
N PHE A 194 12.70 11.24 11.79
CA PHE A 194 11.83 10.09 12.07
C PHE A 194 12.10 9.52 13.46
N GLN A 195 13.34 9.63 13.93
CA GLN A 195 13.85 9.07 15.18
C GLN A 195 13.69 7.54 15.24
N PRO A 196 14.34 6.77 14.35
CA PRO A 196 14.16 5.32 14.25
C PRO A 196 14.59 4.57 15.51
N ASP A 197 15.59 5.08 16.25
CA ASP A 197 16.14 4.45 17.45
C ASP A 197 15.40 4.83 18.74
N THR A 198 14.43 5.76 18.65
CA THR A 198 13.61 6.12 19.80
C THR A 198 12.66 4.98 20.15
N GLU A 199 12.62 4.63 21.43
CA GLU A 199 11.70 3.64 21.96
C GLU A 199 10.25 4.10 21.80
N MET A 200 9.37 3.16 21.47
CA MET A 200 7.94 3.45 21.30
C MET A 200 7.19 3.31 22.61
N SER A 201 6.36 4.32 22.91
CA SER A 201 5.39 4.15 23.99
C SER A 201 4.23 3.24 23.56
N ARG A 202 3.52 2.71 24.55
CA ARG A 202 2.33 1.87 24.35
C ARG A 202 1.23 2.65 23.63
N ALA A 203 1.07 3.95 23.91
CA ALA A 203 0.15 4.82 23.20
C ALA A 203 0.52 4.99 21.72
N MET A 204 1.82 5.13 21.41
CA MET A 204 2.29 5.19 20.03
C MET A 204 1.96 3.90 19.27
N LEU A 205 2.26 2.74 19.84
CA LEU A 205 2.01 1.46 19.17
C LEU A 205 0.52 1.25 18.89
N VAL A 206 -0.35 1.47 19.88
CA VAL A 206 -1.78 1.26 19.68
C VAL A 206 -2.37 2.24 18.67
N THR A 207 -1.82 3.46 18.60
CA THR A 207 -2.23 4.46 17.59
C THR A 207 -1.83 4.01 16.18
N VAL A 208 -0.67 3.40 16.02
CA VAL A 208 -0.25 2.83 14.73
C VAL A 208 -1.19 1.69 14.31
N LEU A 209 -1.53 0.77 15.21
CA LEU A 209 -2.49 -0.31 14.91
C LEU A 209 -3.89 0.23 14.57
N TYR A 210 -4.33 1.28 15.25
CA TYR A 210 -5.60 1.96 14.97
C TYR A 210 -5.62 2.59 13.57
N ARG A 211 -4.50 3.20 13.14
CA ARG A 211 -4.34 3.73 11.78
C ARG A 211 -4.31 2.62 10.73
N ILE A 212 -3.62 1.51 11.00
CA ILE A 212 -3.65 0.33 10.11
C ILE A 212 -5.07 -0.21 9.95
N ALA A 213 -5.89 -0.13 11.00
CA ALA A 213 -7.31 -0.51 10.96
C ALA A 213 -8.22 0.52 10.24
N GLY A 214 -7.66 1.62 9.71
CA GLY A 214 -8.43 2.66 9.00
C GLY A 214 -9.11 3.67 9.93
N GLU A 215 -8.64 3.82 11.17
CA GLU A 215 -9.16 4.78 12.16
C GLU A 215 -10.70 4.71 12.34
N PRO A 216 -11.26 3.53 12.59
CA PRO A 216 -12.71 3.39 12.68
C PRO A 216 -13.29 4.27 13.79
N SER A 217 -14.46 4.82 13.58
CA SER A 217 -15.12 5.66 14.59
C SER A 217 -15.37 4.87 15.87
N VAL A 218 -15.02 5.45 17.02
CA VAL A 218 -15.22 4.85 18.34
C VAL A 218 -16.34 5.55 19.11
N LYS A 219 -17.04 4.80 19.96
CA LYS A 219 -18.07 5.31 20.87
C LYS A 219 -17.79 4.78 22.27
N GLY A 220 -18.14 5.57 23.29
CA GLY A 220 -17.95 5.16 24.67
C GLY A 220 -16.55 5.44 25.21
N THR A 221 -16.12 4.65 26.18
CA THR A 221 -14.86 4.85 26.92
C THR A 221 -14.17 3.52 27.15
N ALA A 222 -12.88 3.57 27.49
CA ALA A 222 -12.16 2.45 28.10
C ALA A 222 -12.13 2.61 29.63
N PRO A 223 -11.89 1.51 30.38
CA PRO A 223 -11.91 1.55 31.86
C PRO A 223 -10.66 2.21 32.47
N PHE A 224 -9.70 2.64 31.65
CA PHE A 224 -8.40 3.10 32.07
C PHE A 224 -8.46 4.54 32.60
N ARG A 225 -7.99 4.75 33.83
CA ARG A 225 -8.02 6.03 34.52
C ARG A 225 -6.88 6.96 34.10
N ASP A 226 -5.81 6.39 33.57
CA ASP A 226 -4.59 7.03 33.09
C ASP A 226 -4.64 7.42 31.59
N VAL A 227 -5.78 7.21 30.95
CA VAL A 227 -6.01 7.64 29.56
C VAL A 227 -6.72 8.99 29.58
N GLU A 228 -5.99 10.03 29.23
CA GLU A 228 -6.51 11.40 29.18
C GLU A 228 -7.62 11.53 28.13
N LYS A 229 -8.66 12.29 28.46
CA LYS A 229 -9.73 12.60 27.50
C LYS A 229 -9.21 13.57 26.44
N ASN A 230 -9.55 13.27 25.17
CA ASN A 230 -9.17 14.11 24.02
C ASN A 230 -7.64 14.20 23.74
N SER A 231 -6.85 13.28 24.27
CA SER A 231 -5.46 13.12 23.86
C SER A 231 -5.38 12.51 22.46
N TRP A 232 -4.25 12.64 21.79
CA TRP A 232 -4.01 12.09 20.44
C TRP A 232 -4.17 10.56 20.35
N TYR A 233 -4.05 9.84 21.46
CA TYR A 233 -4.17 8.39 21.55
C TYR A 233 -5.51 7.90 22.11
N THR A 234 -6.37 8.78 22.60
CA THR A 234 -7.60 8.38 23.33
C THR A 234 -8.48 7.45 22.50
N ASN A 235 -8.78 7.81 21.26
CA ASN A 235 -9.61 6.98 20.38
C ASN A 235 -8.96 5.64 20.05
N ALA A 236 -7.64 5.63 19.85
CA ALA A 236 -6.90 4.41 19.58
C ALA A 236 -6.94 3.43 20.77
N VAL A 237 -6.81 3.94 22.00
CA VAL A 237 -6.90 3.11 23.22
C VAL A 237 -8.31 2.57 23.43
N ILE A 238 -9.36 3.40 23.22
CA ILE A 238 -10.75 2.95 23.31
C ILE A 238 -11.03 1.86 22.28
N TRP A 239 -10.62 2.08 21.02
CA TRP A 239 -10.76 1.10 19.95
C TRP A 239 -10.04 -0.22 20.28
N ALA A 240 -8.80 -0.15 20.73
CA ALA A 240 -7.99 -1.32 21.05
C ALA A 240 -8.58 -2.14 22.19
N TYR A 241 -9.13 -1.47 23.22
CA TYR A 241 -9.84 -2.13 24.31
C TYR A 241 -11.12 -2.80 23.82
N GLN A 242 -11.98 -2.10 23.08
CA GLN A 242 -13.26 -2.62 22.58
C GLN A 242 -13.08 -3.82 21.64
N ASN A 243 -11.95 -3.90 20.93
CA ASN A 243 -11.64 -4.98 20.01
C ASN A 243 -10.68 -6.03 20.60
N ASN A 244 -10.45 -6.03 21.93
CA ASN A 244 -9.57 -6.97 22.62
C ASN A 244 -8.11 -6.96 22.11
N VAL A 245 -7.66 -5.88 21.48
CA VAL A 245 -6.26 -5.67 21.10
C VAL A 245 -5.42 -5.36 22.34
N THR A 246 -6.02 -4.72 23.35
CA THR A 246 -5.43 -4.51 24.67
C THR A 246 -6.40 -4.78 25.81
N ASN A 247 -5.87 -5.22 26.95
CA ASN A 247 -6.60 -5.31 28.22
C ASN A 247 -6.00 -4.35 29.27
N GLY A 248 -5.09 -3.44 28.87
CA GLY A 248 -4.32 -2.63 29.80
C GLY A 248 -3.14 -3.39 30.41
N VAL A 249 -2.44 -2.71 31.31
CA VAL A 249 -1.45 -3.33 32.23
C VAL A 249 -2.12 -3.81 33.51
N SER A 250 -3.28 -3.23 33.82
CA SER A 250 -4.22 -3.68 34.83
C SER A 250 -5.67 -3.44 34.36
N ALA A 251 -6.65 -3.81 35.19
CA ALA A 251 -8.06 -3.59 34.90
C ALA A 251 -8.42 -2.08 34.73
N THR A 252 -7.63 -1.18 35.27
CA THR A 252 -7.91 0.27 35.31
C THR A 252 -6.78 1.14 34.78
N GLU A 253 -5.69 0.55 34.24
CA GLU A 253 -4.51 1.27 33.76
C GLU A 253 -4.06 0.72 32.41
N PHE A 254 -3.77 1.62 31.49
CA PHE A 254 -3.23 1.33 30.15
C PHE A 254 -1.72 1.54 30.08
N ALA A 255 -1.18 2.47 30.87
CA ALA A 255 0.19 2.95 30.87
C ALA A 255 0.61 3.58 29.50
N PRO A 256 -0.04 4.65 29.05
CA PRO A 256 0.15 5.19 27.69
C PRO A 256 1.58 5.64 27.38
N GLU A 257 2.27 6.20 28.38
CA GLU A 257 3.62 6.76 28.20
C GLU A 257 4.74 5.75 28.46
N GLU A 258 4.44 4.57 29.01
CA GLU A 258 5.46 3.54 29.22
C GLU A 258 5.90 2.95 27.88
N ASN A 259 7.19 2.64 27.79
CA ASN A 259 7.76 1.99 26.60
C ASN A 259 7.21 0.58 26.44
N VAL A 260 6.94 0.21 25.20
CA VAL A 260 6.45 -1.12 24.88
C VAL A 260 7.61 -2.10 24.73
N THR A 261 7.58 -3.19 25.49
CA THR A 261 8.57 -4.27 25.32
C THR A 261 8.30 -5.09 24.05
N ARG A 262 9.30 -5.87 23.61
CA ARG A 262 9.15 -6.69 22.40
C ARG A 262 8.08 -7.76 22.56
N GLU A 263 7.97 -8.41 23.71
CA GLU A 263 6.88 -9.37 23.95
C GLU A 263 5.51 -8.69 23.99
N GLN A 264 5.42 -7.48 24.55
CA GLN A 264 4.19 -6.69 24.54
C GLN A 264 3.81 -6.26 23.11
N MET A 265 4.78 -5.75 22.34
CA MET A 265 4.57 -5.41 20.92
C MET A 265 3.99 -6.61 20.15
N VAL A 266 4.63 -7.77 20.29
CA VAL A 266 4.17 -8.99 19.62
C VAL A 266 2.78 -9.42 20.08
N ALA A 267 2.47 -9.29 21.38
CA ALA A 267 1.14 -9.58 21.90
C ALA A 267 0.06 -8.65 21.31
N PHE A 268 0.36 -7.36 21.10
CA PHE A 268 -0.52 -6.44 20.40
C PHE A 268 -0.74 -6.88 18.96
N PHE A 269 0.31 -7.20 18.21
CA PHE A 269 0.20 -7.67 16.82
C PHE A 269 -0.57 -8.99 16.71
N ALA A 270 -0.34 -9.95 17.58
CA ALA A 270 -1.06 -11.23 17.57
C ALA A 270 -2.58 -11.04 17.80
N ARG A 271 -2.96 -10.18 18.75
CA ARG A 271 -4.36 -9.86 19.00
C ARG A 271 -4.98 -9.10 17.84
N TYR A 272 -4.24 -8.16 17.23
CA TYR A 272 -4.69 -7.45 16.05
C TYR A 272 -4.84 -8.39 14.83
N ALA A 273 -3.89 -9.31 14.62
CA ALA A 273 -3.96 -10.33 13.59
C ALA A 273 -5.22 -11.19 13.72
N LYS A 274 -5.53 -11.61 14.95
CA LYS A 274 -6.77 -12.35 15.24
C LYS A 274 -8.02 -11.54 14.95
N LEU A 275 -8.04 -10.23 15.27
CA LEU A 275 -9.14 -9.32 14.92
C LEU A 275 -9.31 -9.22 13.39
N ALA A 276 -8.20 -9.21 12.64
CA ALA A 276 -8.18 -9.19 11.18
C ALA A 276 -8.50 -10.57 10.53
N GLY A 277 -8.81 -11.60 11.32
CA GLY A 277 -9.15 -12.94 10.83
C GLY A 277 -7.95 -13.84 10.49
N VAL A 278 -6.73 -13.41 10.84
CA VAL A 278 -5.53 -14.24 10.65
C VAL A 278 -5.49 -15.34 11.69
N ASP A 279 -5.19 -16.57 11.26
CA ASP A 279 -4.95 -17.67 12.18
C ASP A 279 -3.65 -17.45 12.97
N THR A 280 -3.78 -17.29 14.27
CA THR A 280 -2.65 -17.12 15.20
C THR A 280 -2.35 -18.38 15.99
N SER A 281 -2.97 -19.51 15.65
CA SER A 281 -2.62 -20.82 16.21
C SER A 281 -1.27 -21.27 15.63
N THR A 282 -0.47 -21.92 16.46
CA THR A 282 0.83 -22.44 16.02
C THR A 282 1.24 -23.63 16.88
N THR A 283 1.95 -24.57 16.26
CA THR A 283 2.56 -25.74 16.92
C THR A 283 4.07 -25.57 17.10
N GLY A 284 4.64 -24.43 16.74
CA GLY A 284 6.06 -24.14 16.88
C GLY A 284 6.50 -23.96 18.34
N GLY A 285 7.77 -23.66 18.54
CA GLY A 285 8.36 -23.38 19.83
C GLY A 285 9.47 -22.35 19.76
N LEU A 286 9.92 -21.87 20.90
CA LEU A 286 10.96 -20.85 21.03
C LEU A 286 12.34 -21.45 21.39
N SER A 287 12.48 -22.78 21.37
CA SER A 287 13.69 -23.49 21.83
C SER A 287 14.99 -23.16 21.09
N ALA A 288 14.88 -22.56 19.89
CA ALA A 288 16.05 -22.08 19.15
C ALA A 288 16.67 -20.80 19.76
N PHE A 289 15.97 -20.15 20.69
CA PHE A 289 16.43 -18.90 21.31
C PHE A 289 16.91 -19.13 22.71
N VAL A 290 18.11 -18.62 23.02
CA VAL A 290 18.77 -18.86 24.30
C VAL A 290 18.07 -18.21 25.50
N ASP A 291 17.28 -17.20 25.26
CA ASP A 291 16.48 -16.43 26.21
C ASP A 291 14.97 -16.72 26.18
N ALA A 292 14.58 -17.84 25.57
CA ALA A 292 13.17 -18.24 25.47
C ALA A 292 12.48 -18.35 26.85
N SER A 293 13.22 -18.73 27.90
CA SER A 293 12.72 -18.80 29.27
C SER A 293 12.41 -17.45 29.91
N SER A 294 12.90 -16.33 29.30
CA SER A 294 12.61 -14.97 29.76
C SER A 294 11.29 -14.42 29.22
N VAL A 295 10.66 -15.14 28.29
CA VAL A 295 9.35 -14.77 27.76
C VAL A 295 8.28 -14.97 28.83
N SER A 296 7.53 -13.91 29.12
CA SER A 296 6.42 -13.97 30.08
C SER A 296 5.35 -14.97 29.66
N ALA A 297 4.76 -15.70 30.58
CA ALA A 297 3.77 -16.75 30.29
C ALA A 297 2.62 -16.28 29.43
N TYR A 298 2.14 -15.03 29.59
CA TYR A 298 1.07 -14.45 28.77
C TYR A 298 1.47 -14.23 27.31
N ALA A 299 2.77 -14.03 27.05
CA ALA A 299 3.30 -13.68 25.74
C ALA A 299 3.78 -14.91 24.95
N VAL A 300 4.00 -16.06 25.60
CA VAL A 300 4.50 -17.28 24.93
C VAL A 300 3.71 -17.64 23.68
N PRO A 301 2.35 -17.69 23.67
CA PRO A 301 1.62 -18.03 22.45
C PRO A 301 1.84 -17.03 21.32
N ALA A 302 1.83 -15.74 21.64
CA ALA A 302 2.03 -14.66 20.65
C ALA A 302 3.46 -14.68 20.08
N MET A 303 4.47 -14.85 20.95
CA MET A 303 5.88 -14.94 20.53
C MET A 303 6.12 -16.16 19.65
N THR A 304 5.56 -17.32 20.01
CA THR A 304 5.65 -18.54 19.22
C THR A 304 5.04 -18.35 17.84
N TRP A 305 3.84 -17.78 17.76
CA TRP A 305 3.21 -17.44 16.47
C TRP A 305 4.08 -16.49 15.66
N ALA A 306 4.53 -15.39 16.24
CA ALA A 306 5.29 -14.37 15.54
C ALA A 306 6.62 -14.90 14.97
N VAL A 307 7.29 -15.79 15.69
CA VAL A 307 8.49 -16.49 15.18
C VAL A 307 8.12 -17.44 14.05
N SER A 308 7.06 -18.24 14.20
CA SER A 308 6.68 -19.26 13.21
C SER A 308 6.30 -18.66 11.85
N VAL A 309 5.71 -17.46 11.84
CA VAL A 309 5.31 -16.73 10.60
C VAL A 309 6.37 -15.73 10.12
N GLY A 310 7.53 -15.65 10.79
CA GLY A 310 8.60 -14.73 10.43
C GLY A 310 8.32 -13.26 10.74
N LEU A 311 7.32 -12.96 11.57
CA LEU A 311 7.01 -11.59 12.00
C LEU A 311 8.18 -10.99 12.80
N ILE A 312 8.82 -11.80 13.65
CA ILE A 312 10.07 -11.47 14.34
C ILE A 312 11.10 -12.59 14.15
N ASN A 313 12.40 -12.20 14.04
CA ASN A 313 13.51 -13.13 13.77
C ASN A 313 14.59 -13.08 14.85
N GLY A 314 14.33 -12.41 16.00
CA GLY A 314 15.34 -12.17 17.04
C GLY A 314 16.14 -10.88 16.81
N VAL A 315 17.07 -10.61 17.73
CA VAL A 315 17.92 -9.40 17.76
C VAL A 315 19.42 -9.72 17.59
N GLY A 316 19.76 -10.93 17.22
CA GLY A 316 21.13 -11.44 17.11
C GLY A 316 21.44 -12.48 18.19
N GLU A 317 22.55 -13.21 18.04
CA GLU A 317 23.02 -14.25 18.98
C GLU A 317 21.92 -15.25 19.44
N ASN A 318 20.97 -15.55 18.55
CA ASN A 318 19.80 -16.39 18.86
C ASN A 318 19.00 -15.90 20.08
N LYS A 319 18.82 -14.57 20.22
CA LYS A 319 18.02 -13.95 21.29
C LYS A 319 16.74 -13.33 20.75
N LEU A 320 15.65 -13.45 21.52
CA LEU A 320 14.39 -12.77 21.29
C LEU A 320 14.35 -11.39 21.92
N ASP A 321 15.05 -11.21 23.03
CA ASP A 321 15.03 -10.02 23.88
C ASP A 321 13.58 -9.61 24.28
N PRO A 322 12.82 -10.49 24.94
CA PRO A 322 11.38 -10.27 25.15
C PRO A 322 11.07 -9.04 26.01
N THR A 323 11.94 -8.71 26.94
CA THR A 323 11.78 -7.59 27.88
C THR A 323 12.45 -6.30 27.42
N GLY A 324 13.26 -6.33 26.35
CA GLY A 324 13.85 -5.15 25.75
C GLY A 324 12.79 -4.26 25.08
N ASN A 325 12.99 -2.95 25.11
CA ASN A 325 12.07 -2.00 24.51
C ASN A 325 12.13 -2.03 22.98
N SER A 326 10.98 -1.83 22.33
CA SER A 326 10.89 -1.78 20.89
C SER A 326 11.08 -0.36 20.38
N THR A 327 11.99 -0.18 19.41
CA THR A 327 12.20 1.12 18.78
C THR A 327 11.24 1.36 17.62
N ARG A 328 11.10 2.62 17.20
CA ARG A 328 10.25 3.02 16.07
C ARG A 328 10.67 2.34 14.75
N GLY A 329 11.98 2.21 14.50
CA GLY A 329 12.52 1.50 13.34
C GLY A 329 12.19 0.00 13.35
N GLN A 330 12.30 -0.65 14.52
CA GLN A 330 11.93 -2.05 14.69
C GLN A 330 10.43 -2.27 14.42
N VAL A 331 9.57 -1.41 14.99
CA VAL A 331 8.12 -1.51 14.77
C VAL A 331 7.76 -1.29 13.30
N ALA A 332 8.39 -0.31 12.62
CA ALA A 332 8.20 -0.10 11.17
C ALA A 332 8.53 -1.37 10.36
N THR A 333 9.64 -2.05 10.69
CA THR A 333 10.04 -3.32 10.06
C THR A 333 9.03 -4.44 10.31
N VAL A 334 8.51 -4.55 11.55
CA VAL A 334 7.49 -5.55 11.89
C VAL A 334 6.19 -5.30 11.14
N ILE A 335 5.80 -4.04 10.92
CA ILE A 335 4.58 -3.70 10.17
C ILE A 335 4.67 -4.14 8.71
N VAL A 336 5.81 -3.99 8.04
CA VAL A 336 5.99 -4.51 6.66
C VAL A 336 5.83 -6.01 6.61
N ARG A 337 6.47 -6.74 7.52
CA ARG A 337 6.34 -8.20 7.60
C ARG A 337 4.90 -8.62 7.87
N TYR A 338 4.21 -7.89 8.75
CA TYR A 338 2.78 -8.12 9.00
C TYR A 338 1.93 -7.88 7.74
N ALA A 339 2.16 -6.80 7.02
CA ALA A 339 1.45 -6.50 5.78
C ALA A 339 1.64 -7.60 4.73
N THR A 340 2.86 -8.11 4.57
CA THR A 340 3.16 -9.25 3.68
C THR A 340 2.40 -10.52 4.11
N LEU A 341 2.33 -10.78 5.42
CA LEU A 341 1.62 -11.95 5.96
C LEU A 341 0.12 -11.94 5.66
N VAL A 342 -0.54 -10.79 5.69
CA VAL A 342 -2.00 -10.68 5.50
C VAL A 342 -2.44 -10.54 4.04
N GLN A 343 -1.49 -10.42 3.10
CA GLN A 343 -1.77 -10.39 1.65
C GLN A 343 -1.85 -11.79 1.03
N HIS A 344 -1.47 -12.83 1.76
CA HIS A 344 -1.51 -14.24 1.39
C HIS A 344 -2.62 -14.98 2.13
#